data_bd949404d2d60f5f78eb6c6812ed6d8b
#
_entry.id   bd949404d2d60f5f78eb6c6812ed6d8b
#
_cell.length_a   1.000
_cell.length_b   1.000
_cell.length_c   1.000
_cell.angle_alpha   90.00
_cell.angle_beta   90.00
_cell.angle_gamma   90.00
#
_symmetry.space_group_name_H-M   'P 1'
#
loop_
_entity.id
_entity.type
_entity.pdbx_description
1 polymer ?
#
loop_
_entity_poly.entity_id
_entity_poly.type
_entity_poly.pdbx_seq_one_letter_code
_entity_poly.pdbx_strand_id
1 'polypeptide(L)'
;RVYIAANRDGELRGNLAEIHRALQSHAPAPRILVDVQATLERRGIPLISLVAGVFHIALRSYRVASSRLVIVDDYFFPIYPVKKRPGVTIVQVWHACGAFKRFGRATLKAEWGADQTFLEWVPIHSNYDLTLVSSASIAPIYAEAFGQPVETISAAFGIPRTDAFLPSPRR
;
A
#
# COMPACT_ATOMS: atom_id res chain seq x y z
N ARG A 1 4.85 -16.81 -0.36
CA ARG A 1 3.60 -16.22 0.13
C ARG A 1 3.55 -14.76 -0.29
N VAL A 2 2.41 -14.36 -0.86
CA VAL A 2 2.06 -12.98 -1.19
C VAL A 2 1.02 -12.49 -0.19
N TYR A 3 1.17 -11.26 0.31
CA TYR A 3 0.20 -10.59 1.18
C TYR A 3 -0.30 -9.34 0.48
N ILE A 4 -1.60 -9.25 0.23
CA ILE A 4 -2.28 -8.11 -0.38
C ILE A 4 -3.14 -7.45 0.69
N ALA A 5 -2.91 -6.17 0.96
CA ALA A 5 -3.63 -5.46 2.02
C ALA A 5 -4.14 -4.09 1.56
N ALA A 6 -5.37 -3.78 1.94
CA ALA A 6 -6.04 -2.50 1.74
C ALA A 6 -6.84 -2.09 2.97
N ASN A 7 -6.97 -0.77 3.17
CA ASN A 7 -7.68 -0.19 4.33
C ASN A 7 -8.88 0.70 3.93
N ARG A 8 -9.25 0.78 2.63
CA ARG A 8 -10.24 1.76 2.18
C ARG A 8 -11.68 1.23 2.13
N ASP A 9 -11.89 0.21 1.35
CA ASP A 9 -13.25 -0.10 0.86
C ASP A 9 -13.83 -1.40 1.44
N GLY A 10 -13.07 -2.12 2.26
CA GLY A 10 -13.49 -3.44 2.76
C GLY A 10 -13.55 -4.53 1.68
N GLU A 11 -13.24 -4.18 0.44
CA GLU A 11 -13.25 -5.07 -0.72
C GLU A 11 -11.98 -4.93 -1.55
N LEU A 12 -11.64 -5.99 -2.26
CA LEU A 12 -10.52 -5.99 -3.18
C LEU A 12 -10.93 -5.35 -4.51
N ARG A 13 -10.46 -4.11 -4.77
CA ARG A 13 -10.82 -3.33 -5.95
C ARG A 13 -9.60 -2.74 -6.67
N GLY A 14 -9.81 -2.20 -7.86
CA GLY A 14 -8.84 -1.43 -8.61
C GLY A 14 -7.52 -2.16 -8.83
N ASN A 15 -6.40 -1.53 -8.52
CA ASN A 15 -5.06 -2.08 -8.74
C ASN A 15 -4.86 -3.44 -8.06
N LEU A 16 -5.32 -3.57 -6.82
CA LEU A 16 -5.15 -4.82 -6.07
C LEU A 16 -5.98 -5.97 -6.64
N ALA A 17 -7.17 -5.69 -7.17
CA ALA A 17 -8.01 -6.71 -7.79
C ALA A 17 -7.37 -7.26 -9.07
N GLU A 18 -6.81 -6.39 -9.92
CA GLU A 18 -6.12 -6.81 -11.14
C GLU A 18 -4.86 -7.64 -10.84
N ILE A 19 -4.05 -7.18 -9.88
CA ILE A 19 -2.86 -7.93 -9.43
C ILE A 19 -3.26 -9.29 -8.86
N HIS A 20 -4.30 -9.33 -8.03
CA HIS A 20 -4.78 -10.58 -7.45
C HIS A 20 -5.21 -11.58 -8.53
N ARG A 21 -5.98 -11.10 -9.54
CA ARG A 21 -6.40 -11.92 -10.69
C ARG A 21 -5.20 -12.46 -11.47
N ALA A 22 -4.22 -11.60 -11.77
CA ALA A 22 -3.00 -11.99 -12.46
C ALA A 22 -2.18 -13.03 -11.68
N LEU A 23 -2.06 -12.86 -10.37
CA LEU A 23 -1.35 -13.82 -9.50
C LEU A 23 -2.06 -15.17 -9.43
N GLN A 24 -3.40 -15.18 -9.44
CA GLN A 24 -4.18 -16.44 -9.45
C GLN A 24 -4.04 -17.20 -10.76
N SER A 25 -3.88 -16.50 -11.88
CA SER A 25 -3.68 -17.12 -13.20
C SER A 25 -2.24 -17.58 -13.47
N HIS A 26 -1.28 -17.21 -12.60
CA HIS A 26 0.12 -17.62 -12.72
C HIS A 26 0.30 -19.10 -12.34
N ALA A 27 1.12 -19.82 -13.09
CA ALA A 27 1.42 -21.24 -12.82
C ALA A 27 2.90 -21.43 -12.44
N PRO A 28 3.23 -21.98 -11.26
CA PRO A 28 2.31 -22.33 -10.17
C PRO A 28 1.75 -21.11 -9.43
N ALA A 29 0.48 -21.15 -9.08
CA ALA A 29 -0.15 -20.05 -8.34
C ALA A 29 0.49 -19.86 -6.96
N PRO A 30 0.88 -18.64 -6.58
CA PRO A 30 1.46 -18.40 -5.27
C PRO A 30 0.38 -18.51 -4.16
N ARG A 31 0.80 -18.84 -2.94
CA ARG A 31 -0.08 -18.73 -1.79
C ARG A 31 -0.37 -17.24 -1.50
N ILE A 32 -1.60 -16.79 -1.75
CA ILE A 32 -2.02 -15.41 -1.56
C ILE A 32 -2.83 -15.31 -0.26
N LEU A 33 -2.54 -14.29 0.54
CA LEU A 33 -3.34 -13.87 1.67
C LEU A 33 -3.87 -12.47 1.37
N VAL A 34 -5.19 -12.31 1.34
CA VAL A 34 -5.86 -11.03 1.15
C VAL A 34 -6.38 -10.52 2.50
N ASP A 35 -6.13 -9.26 2.78
CA ASP A 35 -6.55 -8.55 4.00
C ASP A 35 -7.09 -7.18 3.63
N VAL A 36 -8.39 -7.11 3.41
CA VAL A 36 -9.09 -5.87 3.09
C VAL A 36 -10.02 -5.51 4.24
N GLN A 37 -9.92 -4.28 4.74
CA GLN A 37 -10.79 -3.80 5.81
C GLN A 37 -11.26 -2.40 5.47
N ALA A 38 -12.55 -2.15 5.67
CA ALA A 38 -13.08 -0.79 5.64
C ALA A 38 -12.48 0.03 6.79
N THR A 39 -12.24 1.31 6.54
CA THR A 39 -11.88 2.26 7.59
C THR A 39 -13.05 2.38 8.55
N LEU A 40 -12.89 1.85 9.76
CA LEU A 40 -13.90 2.00 10.81
C LEU A 40 -13.86 3.45 11.30
N GLU A 41 -14.93 4.20 11.11
CA GLU A 41 -15.17 5.46 11.82
C GLU A 41 -15.29 5.14 13.31
N ARG A 42 -14.25 5.42 14.09
CA ARG A 42 -14.23 5.16 15.51
C ARG A 42 -14.89 6.30 16.27
N ARG A 43 -16.14 6.13 16.62
CA ARG A 43 -16.82 6.94 17.67
C ARG A 43 -16.55 6.30 19.02
N GLY A 44 -15.68 6.92 19.82
CA GLY A 44 -15.37 6.50 21.19
C GLY A 44 -14.60 5.17 21.27
N ILE A 45 -13.50 5.10 22.01
CA ILE A 45 -12.69 3.89 22.09
C ILE A 45 -12.83 3.28 23.49
N PRO A 46 -13.68 2.25 23.70
CA PRO A 46 -13.63 1.45 24.91
C PRO A 46 -12.26 0.74 25.01
N LEU A 47 -11.75 0.50 26.21
CA LEU A 47 -10.47 -0.16 26.45
C LEU A 47 -10.34 -1.49 25.68
N ILE A 48 -11.42 -2.25 25.58
CA ILE A 48 -11.48 -3.52 24.80
C ILE A 48 -11.15 -3.28 23.33
N SER A 49 -11.61 -2.18 22.72
CA SER A 49 -11.31 -1.88 21.31
C SER A 49 -9.86 -1.43 21.10
N LEU A 50 -9.22 -0.84 22.12
CA LEU A 50 -7.80 -0.53 22.07
C LEU A 50 -6.95 -1.80 22.06
N VAL A 51 -7.22 -2.75 22.96
CA VAL A 51 -6.51 -4.04 23.02
C VAL A 51 -6.70 -4.82 21.70
N ALA A 52 -7.94 -4.88 21.20
CA ALA A 52 -8.21 -5.50 19.90
C ALA A 52 -7.45 -4.81 18.74
N GLY A 53 -7.37 -3.48 18.77
CA GLY A 53 -6.62 -2.69 17.78
C GLY A 53 -5.13 -3.03 17.78
N VAL A 54 -4.51 -3.11 18.97
CA VAL A 54 -3.09 -3.50 19.10
C VAL A 54 -2.86 -4.92 18.58
N PHE A 55 -3.74 -5.85 18.96
CA PHE A 55 -3.66 -7.23 18.47
C PHE A 55 -3.78 -7.32 16.93
N HIS A 56 -4.70 -6.57 16.34
CA HIS A 56 -4.85 -6.50 14.89
C HIS A 56 -3.60 -5.94 14.20
N ILE A 57 -3.00 -4.88 14.74
CA ILE A 57 -1.77 -4.32 14.20
C ILE A 57 -0.63 -5.35 14.31
N ALA A 58 -0.47 -6.01 15.45
CA ALA A 58 0.56 -7.01 15.66
C ALA A 58 0.40 -8.21 14.69
N LEU A 59 -0.83 -8.71 14.51
CA LEU A 59 -1.12 -9.79 13.58
C LEU A 59 -0.81 -9.40 12.13
N ARG A 60 -1.17 -8.18 11.71
CA ARG A 60 -0.88 -7.67 10.38
C ARG A 60 0.61 -7.46 10.15
N SER A 61 1.33 -6.90 11.15
CA SER A 61 2.79 -6.78 11.10
C SER A 61 3.48 -8.15 11.00
N TYR A 62 2.96 -9.16 11.70
CA TYR A 62 3.44 -10.55 11.55
C TYR A 62 3.18 -11.10 10.13
N ARG A 63 2.01 -10.82 9.54
CA ARG A 63 1.69 -11.21 8.16
C ARG A 63 2.64 -10.56 7.15
N VAL A 64 2.95 -9.27 7.33
CA VAL A 64 3.99 -8.56 6.56
C VAL A 64 5.33 -9.29 6.70
N ALA A 65 5.80 -9.47 7.93
CA ALA A 65 7.10 -10.09 8.20
C ALA A 65 7.23 -11.54 7.70
N SER A 66 6.12 -12.28 7.62
CA SER A 66 6.08 -13.69 7.18
C SER A 66 5.82 -13.85 5.67
N SER A 67 5.69 -12.77 4.91
CA SER A 67 5.47 -12.79 3.46
C SER A 67 6.77 -12.48 2.71
N ARG A 68 6.89 -12.93 1.46
CA ARG A 68 7.99 -12.55 0.57
C ARG A 68 7.66 -11.32 -0.28
N LEU A 69 6.37 -11.15 -0.58
CA LEU A 69 5.85 -10.01 -1.32
C LEU A 69 4.64 -9.47 -0.58
N VAL A 70 4.66 -8.17 -0.34
CA VAL A 70 3.56 -7.39 0.27
C VAL A 70 3.14 -6.33 -0.73
N ILE A 71 1.85 -6.23 -1.02
CA ILE A 71 1.29 -5.27 -1.97
C ILE A 71 0.20 -4.46 -1.28
N VAL A 72 0.34 -3.15 -1.32
CA VAL A 72 -0.59 -2.19 -0.69
C VAL A 72 -0.96 -1.08 -1.66
N ASP A 73 -2.15 -0.52 -1.54
CA ASP A 73 -2.64 0.58 -2.41
C ASP A 73 -2.97 1.87 -1.66
N ASP A 74 -2.74 1.90 -0.37
CA ASP A 74 -2.98 3.07 0.48
C ASP A 74 -2.02 3.06 1.67
N TYR A 75 -2.25 3.96 2.64
CA TYR A 75 -1.59 3.93 3.93
C TYR A 75 -1.86 2.61 4.64
N PHE A 76 -0.80 1.90 4.97
CA PHE A 76 -0.90 0.64 5.68
C PHE A 76 0.02 0.64 6.89
N PHE A 77 -0.49 1.13 8.02
CA PHE A 77 0.28 1.35 9.25
C PHE A 77 1.18 0.16 9.63
N PRO A 78 0.77 -1.11 9.51
CA PRO A 78 1.58 -2.25 9.94
C PRO A 78 2.97 -2.38 9.30
N ILE A 79 3.25 -1.68 8.18
CA ILE A 79 4.58 -1.73 7.53
C ILE A 79 5.52 -0.63 8.01
N TYR A 80 5.04 0.42 8.67
CA TYR A 80 5.88 1.56 9.03
C TYR A 80 6.68 1.35 10.33
N PRO A 81 6.08 0.86 11.45
CA PRO A 81 6.76 0.77 12.73
C PRO A 81 7.70 -0.45 12.83
N VAL A 82 7.70 -1.34 11.85
CA VAL A 82 8.47 -2.59 11.92
C VAL A 82 9.72 -2.52 11.04
N LYS A 83 10.83 -3.05 11.53
CA LYS A 83 12.00 -3.26 10.71
C LYS A 83 11.72 -4.37 9.68
N LYS A 84 11.82 -4.03 8.40
CA LYS A 84 11.63 -4.99 7.31
C LYS A 84 12.66 -6.12 7.38
N ARG A 85 12.21 -7.36 7.32
CA ARG A 85 13.09 -8.53 7.28
C ARG A 85 13.77 -8.66 5.90
N PRO A 86 15.00 -9.17 5.82
CA PRO A 86 15.62 -9.54 4.55
C PRO A 86 14.73 -10.50 3.76
N GLY A 87 14.63 -10.28 2.45
CA GLY A 87 13.82 -11.10 1.54
C GLY A 87 12.31 -10.79 1.53
N VAL A 88 11.86 -9.75 2.25
CA VAL A 88 10.51 -9.18 2.10
C VAL A 88 10.57 -8.02 1.12
N THR A 89 9.78 -8.07 0.06
CA THR A 89 9.58 -6.97 -0.89
C THR A 89 8.22 -6.32 -0.65
N ILE A 90 8.19 -4.99 -0.51
CA ILE A 90 6.96 -4.22 -0.28
C ILE A 90 6.72 -3.31 -1.48
N VAL A 91 5.59 -3.49 -2.14
CA VAL A 91 5.16 -2.73 -3.33
C VAL A 91 3.96 -1.86 -2.98
N GLN A 92 4.10 -0.57 -3.20
CA GLN A 92 3.01 0.40 -3.14
C GLN A 92 2.46 0.61 -4.56
N VAL A 93 1.19 0.31 -4.78
CA VAL A 93 0.55 0.52 -6.09
C VAL A 93 -0.35 1.76 -6.13
N TRP A 94 -0.54 2.37 -4.97
CA TRP A 94 -1.41 3.52 -4.76
C TRP A 94 -2.81 3.31 -5.36
N HIS A 95 -3.70 4.26 -5.14
CA HIS A 95 -5.08 4.18 -5.62
C HIS A 95 -5.42 5.22 -6.69
N ALA A 96 -4.48 6.10 -7.04
CA ALA A 96 -4.65 7.13 -8.06
C ALA A 96 -3.70 6.90 -9.23
N CYS A 97 -4.20 7.16 -10.45
CA CYS A 97 -3.39 7.06 -11.67
C CYS A 97 -2.50 8.28 -11.90
N GLY A 98 -2.76 9.40 -11.22
CA GLY A 98 -2.05 10.66 -11.38
C GLY A 98 -1.82 11.38 -10.06
N ALA A 99 -1.26 12.59 -10.12
CA ALA A 99 -0.96 13.45 -8.98
C ALA A 99 -1.77 14.76 -9.04
N PHE A 100 -3.11 14.66 -9.07
CA PHE A 100 -4.01 15.81 -9.23
C PHE A 100 -4.17 16.66 -7.97
N LYS A 101 -3.79 16.15 -6.81
CA LYS A 101 -3.84 16.85 -5.51
C LYS A 101 -2.61 16.54 -4.70
N ARG A 102 -2.28 17.40 -3.74
CA ARG A 102 -1.23 17.08 -2.76
C ARG A 102 -1.63 15.88 -1.93
N PHE A 103 -0.70 14.99 -1.64
CA PHE A 103 -0.86 13.79 -0.82
C PHE A 103 0.45 13.44 -0.11
N GLY A 104 0.40 12.47 0.79
CA GLY A 104 1.58 12.05 1.52
C GLY A 104 2.22 13.19 2.32
N ARG A 105 3.53 13.26 2.32
CA ARG A 105 4.31 14.27 3.05
C ARG A 105 4.09 15.70 2.52
N ALA A 106 3.66 15.87 1.28
CA ALA A 106 3.33 17.18 0.71
C ALA A 106 2.11 17.85 1.40
N THR A 107 1.36 17.12 2.21
CA THR A 107 0.22 17.63 2.99
C THR A 107 0.57 18.02 4.42
N LEU A 108 1.81 17.81 4.89
CA LEU A 108 2.24 18.01 6.27
C LEU A 108 2.11 19.46 6.76
N LYS A 109 2.14 20.42 5.85
CA LYS A 109 1.98 21.85 6.16
C LYS A 109 0.54 22.33 6.02
N ALA A 110 -0.39 21.46 5.69
CA ALA A 110 -1.80 21.80 5.57
C ALA A 110 -2.49 21.62 6.93
N GLU A 111 -3.48 22.45 7.25
CA GLU A 111 -4.26 22.38 8.49
C GLU A 111 -4.91 21.01 8.74
N TRP A 112 -5.12 20.23 7.67
CA TRP A 112 -5.68 18.88 7.69
C TRP A 112 -4.62 17.78 7.51
N GLY A 113 -3.33 18.15 7.54
CA GLY A 113 -2.21 17.19 7.47
C GLY A 113 -2.00 16.43 8.76
N ALA A 114 -1.23 15.33 8.71
CA ALA A 114 -0.84 14.61 9.90
C ALA A 114 0.07 15.47 10.80
N ASP A 115 -0.05 15.31 12.11
CA ASP A 115 0.81 15.98 13.09
C ASP A 115 2.29 15.64 12.82
N GLN A 116 3.14 16.66 12.77
CA GLN A 116 4.56 16.49 12.50
C GLN A 116 5.25 15.62 13.55
N THR A 117 4.85 15.75 14.83
CA THR A 117 5.36 14.92 15.93
C THR A 117 5.01 13.45 15.71
N PHE A 118 3.78 13.15 15.26
CA PHE A 118 3.38 11.78 14.93
C PHE A 118 4.25 11.18 13.82
N LEU A 119 4.64 11.97 12.83
CA LEU A 119 5.46 11.53 11.70
C LEU A 119 6.92 11.27 12.05
N GLU A 120 7.44 11.96 13.06
CA GLU A 120 8.78 11.67 13.61
C GLU A 120 8.80 10.27 14.26
N TRP A 121 7.71 9.87 14.90
CA TRP A 121 7.57 8.55 15.53
C TRP A 121 7.15 7.45 14.55
N VAL A 122 6.36 7.81 13.55
CA VAL A 122 5.84 6.87 12.55
C VAL A 122 6.23 7.34 11.17
N PRO A 123 7.31 6.79 10.60
CA PRO A 123 7.79 7.19 9.27
C PRO A 123 6.85 6.66 8.19
N ILE A 124 5.72 7.33 7.99
CA ILE A 124 4.77 6.96 6.94
C ILE A 124 5.45 6.94 5.57
N HIS A 125 4.98 6.06 4.70
CA HIS A 125 5.59 5.77 3.39
C HIS A 125 7.02 5.22 3.43
N SER A 126 7.51 4.81 4.60
CA SER A 126 8.77 4.06 4.71
C SER A 126 8.60 2.59 4.29
N ASN A 127 9.72 1.90 4.13
CA ASN A 127 9.78 0.46 3.86
C ASN A 127 9.27 0.01 2.48
N TYR A 128 8.85 0.90 1.58
CA TYR A 128 8.56 0.51 0.20
C TYR A 128 9.86 0.22 -0.56
N ASP A 129 9.88 -0.89 -1.29
CA ASP A 129 10.96 -1.22 -2.23
C ASP A 129 10.64 -0.69 -3.62
N LEU A 130 9.35 -0.61 -3.94
CA LEU A 130 8.86 -0.18 -5.23
C LEU A 130 7.52 0.54 -5.07
N THR A 131 7.37 1.66 -5.75
CA THR A 131 6.09 2.35 -5.94
C THR A 131 5.76 2.41 -7.41
N LEU A 132 4.56 1.95 -7.81
CA LEU A 132 4.13 1.98 -9.20
C LEU A 132 3.43 3.30 -9.52
N VAL A 133 3.77 3.85 -10.68
CA VAL A 133 3.17 5.08 -11.23
C VAL A 133 2.82 4.91 -12.70
N SER A 134 1.91 5.74 -13.21
CA SER A 134 1.41 5.65 -14.59
C SER A 134 2.41 6.16 -15.63
N SER A 135 3.31 7.06 -15.26
CA SER A 135 4.31 7.62 -16.18
C SER A 135 5.55 8.13 -15.44
N ALA A 136 6.66 8.16 -16.16
CA ALA A 136 7.92 8.69 -15.63
C ALA A 136 7.83 10.18 -15.24
N SER A 137 6.95 10.95 -15.88
CA SER A 137 6.77 12.38 -15.61
C SER A 137 6.21 12.66 -14.22
N ILE A 138 5.45 11.73 -13.62
CA ILE A 138 4.89 11.90 -12.28
C ILE A 138 5.76 11.25 -11.19
N ALA A 139 6.79 10.48 -11.55
CA ALA A 139 7.65 9.82 -10.59
C ALA A 139 8.30 10.78 -9.58
N PRO A 140 8.84 11.96 -9.97
CA PRO A 140 9.38 12.92 -9.02
C PRO A 140 8.34 13.43 -8.00
N ILE A 141 7.09 13.61 -8.41
CA ILE A 141 6.00 14.06 -7.53
C ILE A 141 5.69 13.01 -6.46
N TYR A 142 5.68 11.74 -6.84
CA TYR A 142 5.49 10.63 -5.91
C TYR A 142 6.69 10.45 -4.98
N ALA A 143 7.92 10.62 -5.49
CA ALA A 143 9.13 10.58 -4.70
C ALA A 143 9.10 11.65 -3.59
N GLU A 144 8.75 12.90 -3.92
CA GLU A 144 8.55 13.99 -2.96
C GLU A 144 7.43 13.67 -1.96
N ALA A 145 6.25 13.26 -2.46
CA ALA A 145 5.09 12.98 -1.62
C ALA A 145 5.33 11.85 -0.63
N PHE A 146 6.10 10.84 -0.99
CA PHE A 146 6.41 9.70 -0.12
C PHE A 146 7.73 9.86 0.62
N GLY A 147 8.56 10.86 0.26
CA GLY A 147 9.88 11.03 0.83
C GLY A 147 10.80 9.84 0.49
N GLN A 148 10.65 9.31 -0.71
CA GLN A 148 11.39 8.15 -1.21
C GLN A 148 12.36 8.57 -2.32
N PRO A 149 13.47 7.84 -2.51
CA PRO A 149 14.32 8.04 -3.67
C PRO A 149 13.53 7.79 -4.96
N VAL A 150 13.75 8.62 -6.00
CA VAL A 150 13.02 8.52 -7.27
C VAL A 150 13.26 7.17 -7.97
N GLU A 151 14.37 6.53 -7.71
CA GLU A 151 14.74 5.21 -8.24
C GLU A 151 13.81 4.10 -7.75
N THR A 152 13.12 4.31 -6.62
CA THR A 152 12.11 3.38 -6.09
C THR A 152 10.73 3.58 -6.71
N ILE A 153 10.56 4.62 -7.52
CA ILE A 153 9.31 4.95 -8.20
C ILE A 153 9.41 4.48 -9.65
N SER A 154 8.57 3.55 -10.05
CA SER A 154 8.64 2.93 -11.38
C SER A 154 7.38 3.14 -12.21
N ALA A 155 7.57 3.62 -13.42
CA ALA A 155 6.55 3.66 -14.46
C ALA A 155 6.63 2.45 -15.42
N ALA A 156 7.59 1.55 -15.25
CA ALA A 156 7.85 0.44 -16.18
C ALA A 156 6.69 -0.55 -16.29
N PHE A 157 5.86 -0.64 -15.23
CA PHE A 157 4.75 -1.58 -15.16
C PHE A 157 3.38 -0.91 -15.37
N GLY A 158 3.34 0.42 -15.48
CA GLY A 158 2.07 1.16 -15.52
C GLY A 158 1.23 1.00 -14.26
N ILE A 159 -0.08 1.21 -14.42
CA ILE A 159 -1.06 1.10 -13.33
C ILE A 159 -1.94 -0.13 -13.58
N PRO A 160 -1.95 -1.14 -12.71
CA PRO A 160 -2.61 -2.43 -12.96
C PRO A 160 -4.09 -2.33 -13.34
N ARG A 161 -4.86 -1.41 -12.75
CA ARG A 161 -6.28 -1.24 -13.10
C ARG A 161 -6.53 -0.87 -14.55
N THR A 162 -5.54 -0.33 -15.26
CA THR A 162 -5.67 0.02 -16.67
C THR A 162 -5.65 -1.20 -17.59
N ASP A 163 -5.20 -2.34 -17.08
CA ASP A 163 -5.19 -3.60 -17.84
C ASP A 163 -6.60 -4.07 -18.21
N ALA A 164 -7.60 -3.65 -17.43
CA ALA A 164 -9.01 -3.92 -17.75
C ALA A 164 -9.47 -3.31 -19.09
N PHE A 165 -8.76 -2.30 -19.59
CA PHE A 165 -9.04 -1.66 -20.89
C PHE A 165 -8.24 -2.26 -22.05
N LEU A 166 -7.29 -3.16 -21.76
CA LEU A 166 -6.54 -3.83 -22.79
C LEU A 166 -7.34 -5.01 -23.37
N PRO A 167 -7.28 -5.25 -24.69
CA PRO A 167 -7.88 -6.44 -25.25
C PRO A 167 -7.26 -7.68 -24.59
N SER A 168 -8.10 -8.61 -24.14
CA SER A 168 -7.62 -9.90 -23.65
C SER A 168 -6.74 -10.54 -24.73
N PRO A 169 -5.54 -11.02 -24.40
CA PRO A 169 -4.75 -11.76 -25.38
C PRO A 169 -5.61 -12.89 -25.91
N ARG A 170 -5.77 -12.93 -27.24
CA ARG A 170 -6.46 -14.04 -27.90
C ARG A 170 -5.71 -15.32 -27.52
N ARG A 171 -6.39 -16.24 -26.87
CA ARG A 171 -5.89 -17.57 -26.58
C ARG A 171 -5.67 -18.35 -27.87
#